data_d4962b36ef0a842951d2d9ecaafb0f9b
#
_entry.id   d4962b36ef0a842951d2d9ecaafb0f9b
#
_cell.length_a   1.000
_cell.length_b   1.000
_cell.length_c   1.000
_cell.angle_alpha   90.00
_cell.angle_beta   90.00
_cell.angle_gamma   90.00
#
_symmetry.space_group_name_H-M   'P 1'
#
loop_
_entity.id
_entity.type
_entity.pdbx_description
1 polymer ?
#
loop_
_entity_poly.entity_id
_entity_poly.type
_entity_poly.pdbx_seq_one_letter_code
_entity_poly.pdbx_strand_id
1 'polypeptide(L)'
;KKPLTINGIHLNDDGNHVLAQKIDAALYPAAAPLDEKVVAKLRPAVQDKCFTWYQRYRVTDGYSVYGGRAWLKFVGGQSNYEVAQRELDILDIMTSNRDKVIWAAARGNEIKPDDTNLPDHINVPTNKPGAGPEKKHLFLSGEAAIKSMKIGESMKVTLFASEEKWPELAKPVQMAWDTKGRLWVAVWPNYPHWKPGDPYNDKLLIFEDTDGDGKADKMTVFADKLQNPTGFEFYNGGVIVAQGPDVMFLKDSTGGDKADIYQRIIHGLDTADTHHTANSFVLDPGGALYFQEGTFHHSQVEDPYGACKRLANGGIFRYEPRTQKFDVYVTYGFANPHGHVFDRWGQDIAIDGTGAQPYHGPLFSGYLPYPQKHNR
;
A
#
# COMPACT_ATOMS: atom_id res chain seq x y z
N LYS A 1 -4.76 28.84 13.29
CA LYS A 1 -3.70 27.92 13.75
C LYS A 1 -3.74 26.72 12.81
N LYS A 2 -2.59 26.24 12.37
CA LYS A 2 -2.50 24.98 11.62
C LYS A 2 -2.94 23.81 12.52
N PRO A 3 -3.67 22.82 12.00
CA PRO A 3 -3.97 21.61 12.76
C PRO A 3 -2.68 20.86 13.08
N LEU A 4 -2.59 20.28 14.27
CA LEU A 4 -1.44 19.48 14.72
C LEU A 4 -1.68 17.96 14.58
N THR A 5 -2.84 17.59 14.10
CA THR A 5 -3.26 16.19 13.94
C THR A 5 -3.88 15.95 12.58
N ILE A 6 -3.87 14.70 12.14
CA ILE A 6 -4.53 14.28 10.91
C ILE A 6 -6.04 14.05 11.13
N ASN A 7 -6.43 13.63 12.34
CA ASN A 7 -7.79 13.20 12.66
C ASN A 7 -8.23 13.54 14.10
N GLY A 8 -7.61 14.53 14.72
CA GLY A 8 -7.88 14.90 16.12
C GLY A 8 -7.11 14.09 17.17
N ILE A 9 -6.49 12.98 16.78
CA ILE A 9 -5.79 12.03 17.65
C ILE A 9 -4.33 11.87 17.24
N HIS A 10 -4.09 11.45 16.00
CA HIS A 10 -2.74 11.19 15.50
C HIS A 10 -2.09 12.48 15.00
N LEU A 11 -0.86 12.72 15.45
CA LEU A 11 -0.11 13.90 15.05
C LEU A 11 0.23 13.87 13.56
N ASN A 12 0.14 15.04 12.92
CA ASN A 12 0.73 15.29 11.60
C ASN A 12 2.19 15.77 11.78
N ASP A 13 2.86 16.14 10.69
CA ASP A 13 4.27 16.57 10.73
C ASP A 13 4.46 17.82 11.60
N ASP A 14 3.57 18.81 11.52
CA ASP A 14 3.62 20.02 12.40
C ASP A 14 3.44 19.60 13.87
N GLY A 15 2.55 18.66 14.16
CA GLY A 15 2.30 18.13 15.50
C GLY A 15 3.49 17.35 16.05
N ASN A 16 4.09 16.50 15.23
CA ASN A 16 5.29 15.75 15.59
C ASN A 16 6.46 16.71 15.89
N HIS A 17 6.62 17.77 15.08
CA HIS A 17 7.66 18.78 15.34
C HIS A 17 7.44 19.49 16.70
N VAL A 18 6.21 19.91 17.00
CA VAL A 18 5.88 20.54 18.28
C VAL A 18 6.10 19.57 19.45
N LEU A 19 5.72 18.30 19.30
CA LEU A 19 5.92 17.29 20.35
C LEU A 19 7.42 17.03 20.56
N ALA A 20 8.20 16.90 19.50
CA ALA A 20 9.65 16.70 19.57
C ALA A 20 10.34 17.82 20.37
N GLN A 21 9.98 19.09 20.09
CA GLN A 21 10.50 20.23 20.85
C GLN A 21 10.16 20.17 22.34
N LYS A 22 8.95 19.71 22.69
CA LYS A 22 8.53 19.55 24.09
C LYS A 22 9.28 18.42 24.79
N ILE A 23 9.49 17.31 24.10
CA ILE A 23 10.26 16.17 24.60
C ILE A 23 11.72 16.60 24.84
N ASP A 24 12.33 17.27 23.86
CA ASP A 24 13.70 17.75 23.96
C ASP A 24 13.88 18.70 25.16
N ALA A 25 13.03 19.71 25.27
CA ALA A 25 13.05 20.64 26.40
C ALA A 25 12.82 19.98 27.76
N ALA A 26 12.03 18.90 27.83
CA ALA A 26 11.81 18.16 29.06
C ALA A 26 12.97 17.27 29.46
N LEU A 27 13.62 16.63 28.50
CA LEU A 27 14.74 15.71 28.74
C LEU A 27 16.09 16.42 28.87
N TYR A 28 16.26 17.54 28.14
CA TYR A 28 17.51 18.26 28.04
C TYR A 28 17.34 19.79 28.27
N PRO A 29 16.80 20.22 29.44
CA PRO A 29 16.42 21.62 29.66
C PRO A 29 17.58 22.61 29.65
N ALA A 30 18.81 22.15 29.78
CA ALA A 30 20.02 22.97 29.75
C ALA A 30 20.87 22.76 28.49
N ALA A 31 20.38 22.01 27.51
CA ALA A 31 21.12 21.78 26.28
C ALA A 31 21.14 23.05 25.41
N ALA A 32 22.28 23.35 24.80
CA ALA A 32 22.36 24.36 23.77
C ALA A 32 21.57 23.90 22.52
N PRO A 33 20.94 24.83 21.76
CA PRO A 33 20.31 24.49 20.51
C PRO A 33 21.28 23.75 19.57
N LEU A 34 20.81 22.69 18.91
CA LEU A 34 21.61 21.97 17.93
C LEU A 34 21.92 22.88 16.73
N ASP A 35 23.17 22.79 16.25
CA ASP A 35 23.55 23.43 14.99
C ASP A 35 22.71 22.84 13.83
N GLU A 36 22.02 23.69 13.08
CA GLU A 36 21.20 23.27 11.96
C GLU A 36 21.97 22.49 10.89
N LYS A 37 23.26 22.74 10.72
CA LYS A 37 24.13 21.97 9.82
C LYS A 37 24.30 20.52 10.30
N VAL A 38 24.40 20.33 11.60
CA VAL A 38 24.45 18.99 12.20
C VAL A 38 23.12 18.29 12.06
N VAL A 39 22.02 19.00 12.33
CA VAL A 39 20.66 18.45 12.16
C VAL A 39 20.38 18.07 10.71
N ALA A 40 20.80 18.87 9.75
CA ALA A 40 20.63 18.58 8.32
C ALA A 40 21.35 17.28 7.88
N LYS A 41 22.49 16.95 8.48
CA LYS A 41 23.21 15.68 8.24
C LYS A 41 22.61 14.53 9.03
N LEU A 42 22.20 14.78 10.25
CA LEU A 42 21.68 13.75 11.14
C LEU A 42 20.29 13.22 10.70
N ARG A 43 19.41 14.13 10.24
CA ARG A 43 18.03 13.77 9.89
C ARG A 43 17.93 12.65 8.83
N PRO A 44 18.62 12.72 7.68
CA PRO A 44 18.58 11.62 6.70
C PRO A 44 19.07 10.29 7.27
N ALA A 45 20.12 10.30 8.09
CA ALA A 45 20.64 9.09 8.72
C ALA A 45 19.66 8.47 9.72
N VAL A 46 18.97 9.31 10.52
CA VAL A 46 17.92 8.85 11.43
C VAL A 46 16.72 8.32 10.66
N GLN A 47 16.31 9.00 9.59
CA GLN A 47 15.20 8.57 8.74
C GLN A 47 15.49 7.20 8.07
N ASP A 48 16.69 6.99 7.54
CA ASP A 48 17.10 5.71 6.96
C ASP A 48 17.07 4.58 8.00
N LYS A 49 17.60 4.83 9.21
CA LYS A 49 17.47 3.86 10.30
C LYS A 49 16.03 3.59 10.67
N CYS A 50 15.20 4.64 10.84
CA CYS A 50 13.78 4.50 11.18
C CYS A 50 13.04 3.68 10.13
N PHE A 51 13.32 3.92 8.84
CA PHE A 51 12.74 3.14 7.75
C PHE A 51 13.11 1.66 7.87
N THR A 52 14.38 1.34 8.03
CA THR A 52 14.88 -0.04 8.16
C THR A 52 14.31 -0.74 9.40
N TRP A 53 14.32 -0.06 10.54
CA TRP A 53 13.74 -0.56 11.79
C TRP A 53 12.22 -0.79 11.66
N TYR A 54 11.52 0.13 11.00
CA TYR A 54 10.08 0.03 10.79
C TYR A 54 9.73 -1.23 10.00
N GLN A 55 10.48 -1.59 8.98
CA GLN A 55 10.27 -2.83 8.20
C GLN A 55 10.38 -4.09 9.06
N ARG A 56 11.20 -4.05 10.11
CA ARG A 56 11.36 -5.16 11.07
C ARG A 56 10.08 -5.44 11.86
N TYR A 57 9.32 -4.40 12.18
CA TYR A 57 8.16 -4.47 13.07
C TYR A 57 6.81 -4.30 12.37
N ARG A 58 6.84 -3.81 11.15
CA ARG A 58 5.64 -3.62 10.31
C ARG A 58 5.83 -4.33 8.97
N VAL A 59 6.06 -5.61 9.04
CA VAL A 59 6.19 -6.46 7.85
C VAL A 59 4.89 -6.47 7.04
N THR A 60 5.01 -6.52 5.73
CA THR A 60 3.86 -6.44 4.82
C THR A 60 3.07 -7.74 4.68
N ASP A 61 3.51 -8.82 5.30
CA ASP A 61 2.86 -10.13 5.28
C ASP A 61 3.00 -10.83 6.64
N GLY A 62 2.58 -10.14 7.70
CA GLY A 62 2.78 -10.56 9.09
C GLY A 62 2.20 -11.94 9.43
N TYR A 63 1.13 -12.35 8.76
CA TYR A 63 0.54 -13.67 8.95
C TYR A 63 1.43 -14.80 8.43
N SER A 64 2.28 -14.53 7.46
CA SER A 64 3.31 -15.46 6.97
C SER A 64 4.56 -15.48 7.87
N VAL A 65 4.76 -14.45 8.71
CA VAL A 65 5.90 -14.38 9.65
C VAL A 65 5.60 -15.08 10.97
N TYR A 66 4.45 -14.80 11.58
CA TYR A 66 4.09 -15.31 12.92
C TYR A 66 2.71 -15.95 13.00
N GLY A 67 1.86 -15.83 11.98
CA GLY A 67 0.52 -16.39 11.92
C GLY A 67 0.49 -17.84 11.44
N GLY A 68 -0.70 -18.30 11.10
CA GLY A 68 -0.92 -19.69 10.69
C GLY A 68 -0.20 -20.11 9.42
N ARG A 69 0.10 -19.15 8.51
CA ARG A 69 0.87 -19.44 7.29
C ARG A 69 2.38 -19.54 7.52
N ALA A 70 2.91 -19.11 8.64
CA ALA A 70 4.34 -19.21 8.95
C ALA A 70 4.86 -20.65 8.87
N TRP A 71 4.05 -21.60 9.31
CA TRP A 71 4.42 -23.02 9.41
C TRP A 71 4.09 -23.85 8.17
N LEU A 72 3.49 -23.26 7.16
CA LEU A 72 3.26 -23.95 5.89
C LEU A 72 4.61 -24.32 5.25
N LYS A 73 4.71 -25.55 4.80
CA LYS A 73 5.90 -26.06 4.12
C LYS A 73 5.66 -26.16 2.63
N PHE A 74 6.63 -25.68 1.88
CA PHE A 74 6.62 -25.65 0.43
C PHE A 74 7.71 -26.56 -0.15
N VAL A 75 8.26 -26.21 -1.29
CA VAL A 75 9.28 -27.00 -1.97
C VAL A 75 10.48 -27.28 -1.06
N GLY A 76 10.89 -28.55 -1.00
CA GLY A 76 12.01 -28.97 -0.15
C GLY A 76 11.76 -28.92 1.36
N GLY A 77 10.49 -28.76 1.76
CA GLY A 77 10.12 -28.64 3.17
C GLY A 77 10.38 -27.26 3.78
N GLN A 78 10.78 -26.27 2.97
CA GLN A 78 11.02 -24.90 3.38
C GLN A 78 9.72 -24.23 3.87
N SER A 79 9.76 -23.59 5.02
CA SER A 79 8.63 -22.84 5.59
C SER A 79 8.78 -21.34 5.40
N ASN A 80 7.64 -20.62 5.41
CA ASN A 80 7.67 -19.15 5.43
C ASN A 80 8.41 -18.64 6.68
N TYR A 81 8.26 -19.31 7.82
CA TYR A 81 8.92 -18.95 9.06
C TYR A 81 10.44 -18.87 8.88
N GLU A 82 11.07 -19.92 8.31
CA GLU A 82 12.53 -19.96 8.11
C GLU A 82 13.01 -18.79 7.25
N VAL A 83 12.31 -18.52 6.15
CA VAL A 83 12.65 -17.41 5.25
C VAL A 83 12.47 -16.06 5.94
N ALA A 84 11.30 -15.85 6.55
CA ALA A 84 10.95 -14.58 7.18
C ALA A 84 11.86 -14.27 8.40
N GLN A 85 12.19 -15.26 9.23
CA GLN A 85 13.13 -15.03 10.35
C GLN A 85 14.51 -14.58 9.85
N ARG A 86 15.02 -15.17 8.77
CA ARG A 86 16.27 -14.72 8.17
C ARG A 86 16.19 -13.27 7.67
N GLU A 87 15.07 -12.88 7.07
CA GLU A 87 14.86 -11.50 6.62
C GLU A 87 14.77 -10.52 7.79
N LEU A 88 14.15 -10.93 8.92
CA LEU A 88 14.12 -10.13 10.13
C LEU A 88 15.53 -9.96 10.75
N ASP A 89 16.36 -11.02 10.76
CA ASP A 89 17.74 -10.95 11.21
C ASP A 89 18.58 -9.98 10.35
N ILE A 90 18.37 -10.00 9.03
CA ILE A 90 18.99 -9.05 8.10
C ILE A 90 18.62 -7.61 8.48
N LEU A 91 17.33 -7.34 8.72
CA LEU A 91 16.86 -6.01 9.11
C LEU A 91 17.43 -5.54 10.44
N ASP A 92 17.59 -6.44 11.42
CA ASP A 92 18.22 -6.10 12.71
C ASP A 92 19.70 -5.69 12.53
N ILE A 93 20.44 -6.41 11.69
CA ILE A 93 21.85 -6.07 11.37
C ILE A 93 21.92 -4.75 10.58
N MET A 94 21.08 -4.58 9.56
CA MET A 94 20.99 -3.33 8.80
C MET A 94 20.66 -2.13 9.70
N THR A 95 19.75 -2.29 10.65
CA THR A 95 19.40 -1.26 11.64
C THR A 95 20.60 -0.89 12.50
N SER A 96 21.36 -1.90 12.97
CA SER A 96 22.59 -1.69 13.74
C SER A 96 23.70 -0.99 12.94
N ASN A 97 23.84 -1.32 11.64
CA ASN A 97 24.82 -0.65 10.77
C ASN A 97 24.46 0.85 10.59
N ARG A 98 23.19 1.18 10.55
CA ARG A 98 22.71 2.57 10.45
C ARG A 98 22.92 3.38 11.73
N ASP A 99 22.99 2.75 12.89
CA ASP A 99 23.44 3.42 14.12
C ASP A 99 24.84 4.01 13.98
N LYS A 100 25.76 3.29 13.34
CA LYS A 100 27.13 3.78 13.10
C LYS A 100 27.13 5.06 12.25
N VAL A 101 26.23 5.11 11.24
CA VAL A 101 26.07 6.31 10.39
C VAL A 101 25.55 7.50 11.20
N ILE A 102 24.55 7.29 12.05
CA ILE A 102 23.99 8.33 12.93
C ILE A 102 25.08 8.89 13.86
N TRP A 103 25.85 8.03 14.52
CA TRP A 103 26.92 8.45 15.41
C TRP A 103 28.08 9.13 14.68
N ALA A 104 28.38 8.73 13.45
CA ALA A 104 29.37 9.42 12.62
C ALA A 104 28.86 10.83 12.24
N ALA A 105 27.61 10.94 11.79
CA ALA A 105 26.99 12.22 11.44
C ALA A 105 26.94 13.18 12.65
N ALA A 106 26.61 12.67 13.84
CA ALA A 106 26.61 13.45 15.09
C ALA A 106 27.99 14.03 15.43
N ARG A 107 29.08 13.37 14.99
CA ARG A 107 30.46 13.83 15.15
C ARG A 107 30.99 14.66 13.96
N GLY A 108 30.10 15.01 13.01
CA GLY A 108 30.45 15.78 11.81
C GLY A 108 31.02 14.96 10.65
N ASN A 109 31.15 13.65 10.80
CA ASN A 109 31.67 12.75 9.77
C ASN A 109 30.56 12.26 8.83
N GLU A 110 30.91 11.98 7.58
CA GLU A 110 30.02 11.32 6.61
C GLU A 110 30.53 9.91 6.31
N ILE A 111 29.71 8.92 6.62
CA ILE A 111 29.94 7.53 6.21
C ILE A 111 28.65 6.96 5.60
N LYS A 112 28.80 5.96 4.75
CA LYS A 112 27.66 5.18 4.25
C LYS A 112 27.41 3.98 5.14
N PRO A 113 26.17 3.44 5.19
CA PRO A 113 25.93 2.15 5.83
C PRO A 113 26.82 1.07 5.21
N ASP A 114 27.46 0.28 6.05
CA ASP A 114 28.24 -0.88 5.62
C ASP A 114 27.42 -2.14 5.90
N ASP A 115 26.79 -2.65 4.86
CA ASP A 115 25.94 -3.84 4.90
C ASP A 115 26.68 -5.10 4.37
N THR A 116 28.00 -5.09 4.29
CA THR A 116 28.83 -6.24 3.86
C THR A 116 28.81 -7.42 4.86
N ASN A 117 28.36 -7.17 6.08
CA ASN A 117 28.23 -8.16 7.14
C ASN A 117 26.86 -8.86 7.19
N LEU A 118 25.99 -8.62 6.22
CA LEU A 118 24.68 -9.26 6.17
C LEU A 118 24.82 -10.76 5.83
N PRO A 119 24.03 -11.64 6.46
CA PRO A 119 23.91 -13.00 6.00
C PRO A 119 23.16 -13.09 4.68
N ASP A 120 23.41 -14.14 3.91
CA ASP A 120 22.69 -14.39 2.67
C ASP A 120 21.20 -14.59 2.92
N HIS A 121 20.38 -14.08 2.00
CA HIS A 121 18.96 -14.40 1.96
C HIS A 121 18.75 -15.89 1.69
N ILE A 122 17.71 -16.46 2.30
CA ILE A 122 17.31 -17.83 1.97
C ILE A 122 16.70 -17.82 0.57
N ASN A 123 17.22 -18.68 -0.31
CA ASN A 123 16.66 -18.85 -1.64
C ASN A 123 15.31 -19.54 -1.57
N VAL A 124 14.29 -18.95 -2.21
CA VAL A 124 12.92 -19.49 -2.26
C VAL A 124 12.71 -20.16 -3.62
N PRO A 125 12.72 -21.49 -3.69
CA PRO A 125 12.47 -22.19 -4.95
C PRO A 125 11.00 -22.13 -5.34
N THR A 126 10.72 -22.01 -6.63
CA THR A 126 9.36 -22.14 -7.15
C THR A 126 8.95 -23.60 -7.28
N ASN A 127 7.69 -23.90 -6.97
CA ASN A 127 7.10 -25.23 -7.14
C ASN A 127 6.26 -25.38 -8.41
N LYS A 128 6.16 -24.35 -9.23
CA LYS A 128 5.35 -24.34 -10.45
C LYS A 128 6.25 -24.11 -11.66
N PRO A 129 6.63 -25.18 -12.38
CA PRO A 129 7.34 -25.02 -13.63
C PRO A 129 6.44 -24.32 -14.66
N GLY A 130 7.05 -23.52 -15.54
CA GLY A 130 6.35 -22.93 -16.67
C GLY A 130 5.93 -23.97 -17.71
N ALA A 131 4.96 -23.62 -18.53
CA ALA A 131 4.47 -24.47 -19.63
C ALA A 131 5.38 -24.48 -20.87
N GLY A 132 6.38 -23.61 -20.92
CA GLY A 132 7.30 -23.46 -22.05
C GLY A 132 8.43 -24.48 -22.07
N PRO A 133 9.29 -24.41 -23.13
CA PRO A 133 10.51 -25.21 -23.22
C PRO A 133 11.38 -25.04 -21.95
N GLU A 134 12.05 -26.10 -21.56
CA GLU A 134 12.88 -26.16 -20.36
C GLU A 134 12.13 -25.76 -19.08
N LYS A 135 10.80 -25.92 -19.05
CA LYS A 135 9.91 -25.54 -17.94
C LYS A 135 9.95 -24.03 -17.60
N LYS A 136 10.32 -23.20 -18.57
CA LYS A 136 10.23 -21.74 -18.43
C LYS A 136 8.79 -21.26 -18.60
N HIS A 137 8.43 -20.16 -17.95
CA HIS A 137 7.16 -19.50 -18.19
C HIS A 137 7.16 -18.84 -19.57
N LEU A 138 6.04 -18.97 -20.28
CA LEU A 138 5.83 -18.26 -21.56
C LEU A 138 5.17 -16.93 -21.27
N PHE A 139 5.82 -15.85 -21.69
CA PHE A 139 5.26 -14.52 -21.66
C PHE A 139 4.95 -14.10 -23.10
N LEU A 140 3.69 -13.83 -23.36
CA LEU A 140 3.26 -13.30 -24.65
C LEU A 140 3.46 -11.78 -24.67
N SER A 141 3.91 -11.25 -25.81
CA SER A 141 3.82 -9.81 -26.05
C SER A 141 2.36 -9.36 -26.08
N GLY A 142 2.10 -8.07 -25.87
CA GLY A 142 0.73 -7.55 -25.87
C GLY A 142 -0.03 -7.88 -27.16
N GLU A 143 0.60 -7.73 -28.32
CA GLU A 143 0.01 -8.07 -29.62
C GLU A 143 -0.17 -9.59 -29.79
N ALA A 144 0.73 -10.42 -29.31
CA ALA A 144 0.59 -11.86 -29.33
C ALA A 144 -0.53 -12.34 -28.40
N ALA A 145 -0.68 -11.70 -27.24
CA ALA A 145 -1.78 -11.96 -26.31
C ALA A 145 -3.13 -11.66 -26.96
N ILE A 146 -3.28 -10.51 -27.63
CA ILE A 146 -4.52 -10.15 -28.37
C ILE A 146 -4.84 -11.19 -29.44
N LYS A 147 -3.86 -11.63 -30.22
CA LYS A 147 -4.06 -12.66 -31.25
C LYS A 147 -4.53 -14.01 -30.67
N SER A 148 -4.24 -14.29 -29.42
CA SER A 148 -4.68 -15.51 -28.73
C SER A 148 -6.08 -15.41 -28.12
N MET A 149 -6.66 -14.19 -28.06
CA MET A 149 -7.98 -13.96 -27.45
C MET A 149 -9.10 -14.42 -28.38
N LYS A 150 -10.13 -15.01 -27.81
CA LYS A 150 -11.40 -15.26 -28.47
C LYS A 150 -12.35 -14.11 -28.17
N ILE A 151 -12.66 -13.30 -29.17
CA ILE A 151 -13.48 -12.10 -29.06
C ILE A 151 -14.85 -12.33 -29.68
N GLY A 152 -15.89 -11.64 -29.18
CA GLY A 152 -17.23 -11.63 -29.78
C GLY A 152 -17.23 -10.97 -31.17
N GLU A 153 -18.14 -11.38 -32.04
CA GLU A 153 -18.20 -10.95 -33.46
C GLU A 153 -18.28 -9.43 -33.66
N SER A 154 -18.89 -8.70 -32.70
CA SER A 154 -19.05 -7.24 -32.75
C SER A 154 -17.98 -6.47 -31.97
N MET A 155 -16.97 -7.16 -31.44
CA MET A 155 -15.97 -6.55 -30.57
C MET A 155 -14.60 -6.45 -31.26
N LYS A 156 -13.83 -5.45 -30.88
CA LYS A 156 -12.44 -5.26 -31.25
C LYS A 156 -11.60 -5.06 -29.98
N VAL A 157 -10.45 -5.70 -29.90
CA VAL A 157 -9.46 -5.47 -28.85
C VAL A 157 -8.27 -4.76 -29.45
N THR A 158 -7.83 -3.69 -28.84
CA THR A 158 -6.63 -2.93 -29.21
C THR A 158 -5.69 -2.86 -28.01
N LEU A 159 -4.39 -2.85 -28.27
CA LEU A 159 -3.38 -2.69 -27.23
C LEU A 159 -3.23 -1.20 -26.90
N PHE A 160 -3.68 -0.78 -25.72
CA PHE A 160 -3.54 0.59 -25.25
C PHE A 160 -2.14 0.86 -24.69
N ALA A 161 -1.64 0.00 -23.81
CA ALA A 161 -0.32 0.08 -23.22
C ALA A 161 0.21 -1.32 -22.87
N SER A 162 1.53 -1.49 -22.86
CA SER A 162 2.17 -2.75 -22.46
C SER A 162 3.50 -2.50 -21.76
N GLU A 163 3.95 -3.48 -20.98
CA GLU A 163 5.27 -3.48 -20.34
C GLU A 163 6.44 -3.46 -21.32
N GLU A 164 6.21 -3.87 -22.57
CA GLU A 164 7.23 -3.85 -23.64
C GLU A 164 7.63 -2.41 -24.00
N LYS A 165 6.66 -1.49 -24.04
CA LYS A 165 6.89 -0.06 -24.26
C LYS A 165 7.17 0.68 -22.96
N TRP A 166 6.52 0.27 -21.89
CA TRP A 166 6.54 0.93 -20.58
C TRP A 166 6.88 -0.07 -19.46
N PRO A 167 8.18 -0.37 -19.22
CA PRO A 167 8.57 -1.35 -18.19
C PRO A 167 8.05 -1.02 -16.79
N GLU A 168 7.69 0.24 -16.52
CA GLU A 168 7.06 0.69 -15.28
C GLU A 168 5.65 0.11 -15.08
N LEU A 169 4.96 -0.32 -16.15
CA LEU A 169 3.62 -0.91 -16.09
C LEU A 169 3.65 -2.35 -15.54
N ALA A 170 4.55 -2.62 -14.62
CA ALA A 170 4.73 -3.95 -14.04
C ALA A 170 3.62 -4.27 -13.04
N LYS A 171 2.92 -5.39 -13.25
CA LYS A 171 1.89 -5.92 -12.35
C LYS A 171 0.82 -4.87 -12.00
N PRO A 172 0.04 -4.39 -12.97
CA PRO A 172 -1.06 -3.47 -12.72
C PRO A 172 -2.13 -4.13 -11.83
N VAL A 173 -2.60 -3.43 -10.81
CA VAL A 173 -3.56 -3.94 -9.82
C VAL A 173 -4.88 -3.20 -9.82
N GLN A 174 -4.88 -1.93 -10.21
CA GLN A 174 -6.09 -1.14 -10.42
C GLN A 174 -5.87 -0.11 -11.51
N MET A 175 -6.94 0.24 -12.23
CA MET A 175 -6.92 1.32 -13.21
C MET A 175 -8.25 2.07 -13.20
N ALA A 176 -8.19 3.37 -13.51
CA ALA A 176 -9.34 4.25 -13.65
C ALA A 176 -9.05 5.38 -14.64
N TRP A 177 -10.08 5.89 -15.29
CA TRP A 177 -9.98 7.05 -16.18
C TRP A 177 -10.27 8.34 -15.41
N ASP A 178 -9.44 9.35 -15.60
CA ASP A 178 -9.72 10.68 -15.07
C ASP A 178 -10.65 11.49 -15.99
N THR A 179 -11.08 12.65 -15.53
CA THR A 179 -11.99 13.53 -16.28
C THR A 179 -11.34 14.17 -17.52
N LYS A 180 -10.03 14.01 -17.70
CA LYS A 180 -9.31 14.43 -18.90
C LYS A 180 -9.14 13.31 -19.93
N GLY A 181 -9.70 12.12 -19.65
CA GLY A 181 -9.60 10.95 -20.53
C GLY A 181 -8.24 10.25 -20.45
N ARG A 182 -7.49 10.41 -19.34
CA ARG A 182 -6.20 9.76 -19.12
C ARG A 182 -6.38 8.51 -18.25
N LEU A 183 -5.67 7.45 -18.58
CA LEU A 183 -5.70 6.21 -17.80
C LEU A 183 -4.70 6.28 -16.65
N TRP A 184 -5.21 6.14 -15.43
CA TRP A 184 -4.38 6.00 -14.23
C TRP A 184 -4.27 4.53 -13.86
N VAL A 185 -3.06 4.11 -13.47
CA VAL A 185 -2.76 2.71 -13.14
C VAL A 185 -1.90 2.63 -11.89
N ALA A 186 -2.36 1.87 -10.90
CA ALA A 186 -1.55 1.46 -9.77
C ALA A 186 -0.76 0.19 -10.13
N VAL A 187 0.54 0.19 -9.86
CA VAL A 187 1.46 -0.90 -10.21
C VAL A 187 2.29 -1.36 -9.03
N TRP A 188 2.61 -2.67 -9.01
CA TRP A 188 3.31 -3.37 -7.93
C TRP A 188 4.62 -4.04 -8.38
N PRO A 189 5.62 -3.32 -8.86
CA PRO A 189 6.88 -3.93 -9.29
C PRO A 189 7.55 -4.78 -8.20
N ASN A 190 7.44 -4.39 -6.92
CA ASN A 190 8.07 -5.09 -5.80
C ASN A 190 7.40 -6.41 -5.44
N TYR A 191 6.08 -6.51 -5.57
CA TYR A 191 5.34 -7.70 -5.17
C TYR A 191 5.55 -8.89 -6.13
N PRO A 192 5.70 -10.11 -5.67
CA PRO A 192 5.77 -10.59 -4.27
C PRO A 192 7.21 -10.77 -3.76
N HIS A 193 8.22 -10.26 -4.44
CA HIS A 193 9.63 -10.56 -4.23
C HIS A 193 10.41 -9.45 -3.52
N TRP A 194 9.72 -8.51 -2.85
CA TRP A 194 10.39 -7.48 -2.08
C TRP A 194 11.22 -8.11 -0.94
N LYS A 195 12.45 -7.66 -0.76
CA LYS A 195 13.38 -8.14 0.24
C LYS A 195 13.87 -6.99 1.13
N PRO A 196 14.31 -7.27 2.35
CA PRO A 196 15.00 -6.30 3.17
C PRO A 196 16.13 -5.60 2.41
N GLY A 197 16.13 -4.27 2.45
CA GLY A 197 17.08 -3.44 1.70
C GLY A 197 16.61 -3.02 0.32
N ASP A 198 15.58 -3.65 -0.24
CA ASP A 198 15.00 -3.20 -1.49
C ASP A 198 14.22 -1.89 -1.27
N PRO A 199 14.31 -0.93 -2.19
CA PRO A 199 13.51 0.29 -2.09
C PRO A 199 12.02 -0.01 -2.32
N TYR A 200 11.14 0.81 -1.77
CA TYR A 200 9.77 0.88 -2.24
C TYR A 200 9.75 1.43 -3.67
N ASN A 201 9.10 0.73 -4.57
CA ASN A 201 9.11 1.06 -6.00
C ASN A 201 7.73 0.96 -6.66
N ASP A 202 6.70 0.74 -5.88
CA ASP A 202 5.33 0.74 -6.38
C ASP A 202 4.90 2.17 -6.74
N LYS A 203 4.02 2.31 -7.72
CA LYS A 203 3.75 3.62 -8.35
C LYS A 203 2.28 3.80 -8.70
N LEU A 204 1.91 5.07 -8.88
CA LEU A 204 0.76 5.50 -9.68
C LEU A 204 1.27 6.09 -11.00
N LEU A 205 0.80 5.56 -12.11
CA LEU A 205 1.16 5.96 -13.47
C LEU A 205 -0.04 6.63 -14.14
N ILE A 206 0.24 7.60 -15.02
CA ILE A 206 -0.75 8.24 -15.90
C ILE A 206 -0.35 7.94 -17.35
N PHE A 207 -1.26 7.38 -18.12
CA PHE A 207 -1.11 7.14 -19.55
C PHE A 207 -2.02 8.04 -20.36
N GLU A 208 -1.49 8.62 -21.41
CA GLU A 208 -2.20 9.53 -22.31
C GLU A 208 -2.08 9.02 -23.75
N ASP A 209 -3.19 9.08 -24.47
CA ASP A 209 -3.28 8.97 -25.92
C ASP A 209 -3.45 10.40 -26.44
N THR A 210 -2.37 11.00 -26.92
CA THR A 210 -2.36 12.43 -27.26
C THR A 210 -2.74 12.69 -28.72
N ASP A 211 -2.71 11.66 -29.56
CA ASP A 211 -3.06 11.74 -30.99
C ASP A 211 -4.40 11.07 -31.33
N GLY A 212 -5.02 10.36 -30.36
CA GLY A 212 -6.37 9.78 -30.50
C GLY A 212 -6.40 8.49 -31.30
N ASP A 213 -5.28 7.76 -31.41
CA ASP A 213 -5.19 6.51 -32.16
C ASP A 213 -5.65 5.28 -31.35
N GLY A 214 -5.97 5.45 -30.08
CA GLY A 214 -6.38 4.41 -29.15
C GLY A 214 -5.21 3.70 -28.48
N LYS A 215 -4.01 4.29 -28.52
CA LYS A 215 -2.80 3.78 -27.86
C LYS A 215 -2.14 4.88 -27.04
N ALA A 216 -1.61 4.52 -25.89
CA ALA A 216 -0.85 5.46 -25.10
C ALA A 216 0.48 5.82 -25.79
N ASP A 217 0.73 7.11 -25.95
CA ASP A 217 1.99 7.62 -26.48
C ASP A 217 2.82 8.37 -25.41
N LYS A 218 2.20 8.72 -24.29
CA LYS A 218 2.86 9.36 -23.15
C LYS A 218 2.55 8.65 -21.84
N MET A 219 3.57 8.52 -20.98
CA MET A 219 3.44 8.01 -19.62
C MET A 219 4.11 8.98 -18.63
N THR A 220 3.43 9.24 -17.52
CA THR A 220 3.94 10.06 -16.43
C THR A 220 3.88 9.27 -15.13
N VAL A 221 4.94 9.30 -14.34
CA VAL A 221 4.94 8.78 -12.96
C VAL A 221 4.36 9.86 -12.05
N PHE A 222 3.11 9.69 -11.65
CA PHE A 222 2.44 10.64 -10.75
C PHE A 222 2.98 10.56 -9.32
N ALA A 223 3.15 9.35 -8.82
CA ALA A 223 3.74 9.08 -7.50
C ALA A 223 4.60 7.81 -7.55
N ASP A 224 5.73 7.84 -6.88
CA ASP A 224 6.66 6.74 -6.72
C ASP A 224 6.91 6.43 -5.24
N LYS A 225 7.70 5.40 -4.96
CA LYS A 225 8.04 4.94 -3.60
C LYS A 225 6.82 4.59 -2.76
N LEU A 226 5.77 4.17 -3.40
CA LEU A 226 4.61 3.61 -2.74
C LEU A 226 4.88 2.16 -2.34
N GLN A 227 4.05 1.64 -1.46
CA GLN A 227 4.06 0.23 -1.06
C GLN A 227 2.65 -0.32 -1.10
N ASN A 228 2.43 -1.31 -1.95
CA ASN A 228 1.16 -2.01 -2.14
C ASN A 228 -0.04 -1.06 -2.35
N PRO A 229 -0.02 -0.15 -3.35
CA PRO A 229 -1.16 0.70 -3.66
C PRO A 229 -2.28 -0.14 -4.32
N THR A 230 -2.99 -0.90 -3.50
CA THR A 230 -4.03 -1.85 -3.91
C THR A 230 -5.31 -1.20 -4.39
N GLY A 231 -5.51 0.06 -4.08
CA GLY A 231 -6.67 0.81 -4.50
C GLY A 231 -6.42 2.31 -4.49
N PHE A 232 -7.07 3.02 -5.41
CA PHE A 232 -7.10 4.47 -5.41
C PHE A 232 -8.45 4.99 -5.92
N GLU A 233 -8.78 6.24 -5.55
CA GLU A 233 -9.98 6.93 -6.02
C GLU A 233 -9.69 8.43 -6.16
N PHE A 234 -10.26 9.07 -7.19
CA PHE A 234 -10.10 10.51 -7.40
C PHE A 234 -10.89 11.32 -6.37
N TYR A 235 -10.26 12.27 -5.75
CA TYR A 235 -10.90 13.12 -4.76
C TYR A 235 -10.25 14.51 -4.70
N ASN A 236 -11.06 15.55 -4.64
CA ASN A 236 -10.63 16.94 -4.39
C ASN A 236 -9.41 17.42 -5.21
N GLY A 237 -9.35 17.05 -6.50
CA GLY A 237 -8.27 17.38 -7.41
C GLY A 237 -6.95 16.64 -7.14
N GLY A 238 -7.01 15.54 -6.43
CA GLY A 238 -5.93 14.59 -6.19
C GLY A 238 -6.47 13.17 -6.19
N VAL A 239 -5.78 12.26 -5.53
CA VAL A 239 -6.17 10.85 -5.37
C VAL A 239 -6.04 10.42 -3.92
N ILE A 240 -7.00 9.64 -3.45
CA ILE A 240 -6.88 8.85 -2.23
C ILE A 240 -6.33 7.50 -2.64
N VAL A 241 -5.27 7.02 -2.01
CA VAL A 241 -4.59 5.77 -2.36
C VAL A 241 -4.30 4.93 -1.12
N ALA A 242 -4.52 3.62 -1.23
CA ALA A 242 -4.09 2.67 -0.22
C ALA A 242 -2.56 2.58 -0.20
N GLN A 243 -1.99 2.60 0.98
CA GLN A 243 -0.57 2.35 1.21
C GLN A 243 -0.41 1.75 2.61
N GLY A 244 -0.58 0.44 2.71
CA GLY A 244 -0.58 -0.24 4.00
C GLY A 244 0.59 0.14 4.92
N PRO A 245 0.35 0.49 6.19
CA PRO A 245 -0.92 0.41 6.92
C PRO A 245 -1.79 1.68 6.84
N ASP A 246 -1.59 2.51 5.86
CA ASP A 246 -2.19 3.84 5.74
C ASP A 246 -3.09 3.96 4.51
N VAL A 247 -3.96 4.95 4.54
CA VAL A 247 -4.55 5.54 3.35
C VAL A 247 -4.05 6.97 3.25
N MET A 248 -3.53 7.32 2.07
CA MET A 248 -2.92 8.60 1.78
C MET A 248 -3.80 9.42 0.83
N PHE A 249 -3.76 10.73 0.97
CA PHE A 249 -4.20 11.66 -0.05
C PHE A 249 -2.98 12.25 -0.74
N LEU A 250 -2.90 12.07 -2.05
CA LEU A 250 -1.82 12.58 -2.90
C LEU A 250 -2.39 13.64 -3.86
N LYS A 251 -1.66 14.74 -4.03
CA LYS A 251 -2.08 15.79 -4.95
C LYS A 251 -0.88 16.43 -5.62
N ASP A 252 -1.09 16.84 -6.85
CA ASP A 252 -0.23 17.78 -7.57
C ASP A 252 -0.78 19.20 -7.37
N SER A 253 -0.02 20.06 -6.69
CA SER A 253 -0.36 21.47 -6.50
C SER A 253 0.26 22.38 -7.55
N THR A 254 1.16 21.86 -8.38
CA THR A 254 1.96 22.60 -9.34
C THR A 254 1.45 22.53 -10.77
N GLY A 255 0.64 21.53 -11.09
CA GLY A 255 0.13 21.24 -12.43
C GLY A 255 1.10 20.48 -13.33
N GLY A 256 2.14 19.86 -12.75
CA GLY A 256 3.15 19.10 -13.48
C GLY A 256 2.84 17.60 -13.60
N ASP A 257 1.64 17.16 -13.23
CA ASP A 257 1.20 15.77 -13.18
C ASP A 257 2.10 14.89 -12.28
N LYS A 258 2.66 15.49 -11.22
CA LYS A 258 3.47 14.80 -10.21
C LYS A 258 3.02 15.22 -8.81
N ALA A 259 2.77 14.25 -7.95
CA ALA A 259 2.39 14.50 -6.57
C ALA A 259 3.52 15.22 -5.81
N ASP A 260 3.17 16.33 -5.18
CA ASP A 260 4.03 17.11 -4.28
C ASP A 260 3.40 17.25 -2.89
N ILE A 261 2.13 16.88 -2.74
CA ILE A 261 1.42 16.77 -1.47
C ILE A 261 1.19 15.30 -1.16
N TYR A 262 1.65 14.86 0.01
CA TYR A 262 1.46 13.52 0.56
C TYR A 262 0.89 13.68 1.96
N GLN A 263 -0.38 13.35 2.14
CA GLN A 263 -1.06 13.48 3.42
C GLN A 263 -1.66 12.15 3.85
N ARG A 264 -1.24 11.64 5.01
CA ARG A 264 -1.90 10.52 5.64
C ARG A 264 -3.30 10.94 6.10
N ILE A 265 -4.33 10.20 5.73
CA ILE A 265 -5.72 10.48 6.12
C ILE A 265 -6.33 9.39 6.98
N ILE A 266 -5.88 8.15 6.86
CA ILE A 266 -6.27 7.03 7.70
C ILE A 266 -5.01 6.30 8.12
N HIS A 267 -4.95 5.89 9.39
CA HIS A 267 -3.88 5.09 9.96
C HIS A 267 -4.46 3.99 10.84
N GLY A 268 -3.78 2.84 10.88
CA GLY A 268 -4.18 1.72 11.74
C GLY A 268 -4.76 0.51 11.00
N LEU A 269 -4.63 0.47 9.67
CA LEU A 269 -4.91 -0.73 8.90
C LEU A 269 -3.83 -1.79 9.19
N ASP A 270 -4.19 -3.06 9.14
CA ASP A 270 -3.27 -4.16 9.40
C ASP A 270 -2.39 -4.46 8.17
N THR A 271 -1.28 -5.11 8.41
CA THR A 271 -0.34 -5.61 7.40
C THR A 271 -0.15 -7.12 7.47
N ALA A 272 -1.14 -7.83 8.00
CA ALA A 272 -1.08 -9.29 8.14
C ALA A 272 -0.99 -10.04 6.82
N ASP A 273 -1.57 -9.49 5.76
CA ASP A 273 -1.60 -10.12 4.44
C ASP A 273 -1.58 -9.09 3.32
N THR A 274 -0.60 -9.20 2.42
CA THR A 274 -0.45 -8.30 1.28
C THR A 274 -1.59 -8.42 0.26
N HIS A 275 -2.15 -9.62 0.05
CA HIS A 275 -3.26 -9.82 -0.89
C HIS A 275 -4.57 -9.19 -0.44
N HIS A 276 -4.76 -9.09 0.87
CA HIS A 276 -6.01 -8.71 1.49
C HIS A 276 -5.99 -7.29 2.05
N THR A 277 -4.99 -6.48 1.70
CA THR A 277 -4.91 -5.08 2.13
C THR A 277 -6.06 -4.25 1.56
N ALA A 278 -6.21 -3.04 2.08
CA ALA A 278 -7.25 -2.09 1.68
C ALA A 278 -7.35 -1.95 0.15
N ASN A 279 -8.51 -2.29 -0.41
CA ASN A 279 -8.73 -2.36 -1.86
C ASN A 279 -10.15 -1.93 -2.26
N SER A 280 -10.43 -1.94 -3.57
CA SER A 280 -11.76 -1.68 -4.13
C SER A 280 -12.36 -0.37 -3.67
N PHE A 281 -11.61 0.71 -3.81
CA PHE A 281 -12.03 2.05 -3.45
C PHE A 281 -13.18 2.52 -4.35
N VAL A 282 -14.24 3.02 -3.72
CA VAL A 282 -15.39 3.61 -4.42
C VAL A 282 -15.99 4.75 -3.58
N LEU A 283 -16.36 5.83 -4.24
CA LEU A 283 -17.11 6.92 -3.62
C LEU A 283 -18.62 6.72 -3.83
N ASP A 284 -19.39 6.91 -2.77
CA ASP A 284 -20.85 7.06 -2.94
C ASP A 284 -21.19 8.46 -3.49
N PRO A 285 -22.44 8.68 -3.98
CA PRO A 285 -22.86 9.98 -4.46
C PRO A 285 -22.78 11.12 -3.42
N GLY A 286 -22.70 10.79 -2.14
CA GLY A 286 -22.53 11.73 -1.03
C GLY A 286 -21.06 12.12 -0.80
N GLY A 287 -20.11 11.40 -1.43
CA GLY A 287 -18.67 11.62 -1.31
C GLY A 287 -18.03 10.90 -0.14
N ALA A 288 -18.67 9.90 0.45
CA ALA A 288 -18.05 8.98 1.37
C ALA A 288 -17.29 7.90 0.61
N LEU A 289 -16.08 7.57 1.07
CA LEU A 289 -15.23 6.54 0.50
C LEU A 289 -15.54 5.20 1.17
N TYR A 290 -15.70 4.18 0.35
CA TYR A 290 -15.78 2.79 0.79
C TYR A 290 -14.57 2.02 0.28
N PHE A 291 -14.06 1.13 1.11
CA PHE A 291 -12.98 0.21 0.74
C PHE A 291 -13.02 -1.04 1.61
N GLN A 292 -12.30 -2.06 1.22
CA GLN A 292 -12.42 -3.41 1.77
C GLN A 292 -11.08 -3.89 2.29
N GLU A 293 -11.13 -4.78 3.29
CA GLU A 293 -10.02 -5.65 3.69
C GLU A 293 -10.49 -7.10 3.74
N GLY A 294 -9.56 -8.03 3.50
CA GLY A 294 -9.84 -9.45 3.52
C GLY A 294 -9.47 -10.14 4.83
N THR A 295 -9.39 -11.47 4.74
CA THR A 295 -9.10 -12.33 5.90
C THR A 295 -7.70 -12.07 6.48
N PHE A 296 -7.49 -12.47 7.74
CA PHE A 296 -6.29 -12.35 8.56
C PHE A 296 -6.02 -10.97 9.17
N HIS A 297 -6.58 -9.91 8.64
CA HIS A 297 -6.37 -8.56 9.13
C HIS A 297 -7.06 -8.32 10.48
N HIS A 298 -6.42 -7.51 11.34
CA HIS A 298 -6.92 -7.03 12.61
C HIS A 298 -6.74 -5.51 12.68
N SER A 299 -7.44 -4.80 11.82
CA SER A 299 -7.32 -3.35 11.71
C SER A 299 -7.97 -2.62 12.87
N GLN A 300 -7.33 -1.53 13.31
CA GLN A 300 -7.76 -0.70 14.43
C GLN A 300 -7.56 0.77 14.06
N VAL A 301 -8.63 1.41 13.60
CA VAL A 301 -8.60 2.79 13.12
C VAL A 301 -9.28 3.71 14.12
N GLU A 302 -8.64 4.81 14.43
CA GLU A 302 -9.18 5.85 15.30
C GLU A 302 -9.63 7.06 14.49
N ASP A 303 -10.78 7.62 14.87
CA ASP A 303 -11.32 8.84 14.31
C ASP A 303 -11.65 9.87 15.42
N PRO A 304 -12.01 11.13 15.08
CA PRO A 304 -12.33 12.15 16.08
C PRO A 304 -13.57 11.87 16.93
N TYR A 305 -14.36 10.85 16.63
CA TYR A 305 -15.72 10.67 17.14
C TYR A 305 -15.87 9.62 18.22
N GLY A 306 -14.80 9.04 18.72
CA GLY A 306 -14.92 8.14 19.85
C GLY A 306 -13.98 6.96 19.84
N ALA A 307 -14.51 5.80 20.26
CA ALA A 307 -13.70 4.60 20.40
C ALA A 307 -13.15 4.10 19.07
N CYS A 308 -11.98 3.49 19.14
CA CYS A 308 -11.32 2.84 18.03
C CYS A 308 -12.26 1.89 17.28
N LYS A 309 -12.33 2.02 15.96
CA LYS A 309 -13.06 1.13 15.08
C LYS A 309 -12.19 -0.08 14.76
N ARG A 310 -12.72 -1.25 15.03
CA ARG A 310 -11.98 -2.51 14.88
C ARG A 310 -12.68 -3.42 13.90
N LEU A 311 -11.88 -4.02 13.04
CA LEU A 311 -12.30 -5.09 12.17
C LEU A 311 -11.30 -6.25 12.30
N ALA A 312 -11.82 -7.48 12.41
CA ALA A 312 -11.01 -8.68 12.31
C ALA A 312 -11.51 -9.52 11.14
N ASN A 313 -10.61 -9.91 10.25
CA ASN A 313 -10.91 -10.54 8.96
C ASN A 313 -11.62 -9.60 7.98
N GLY A 314 -12.33 -10.15 7.00
CA GLY A 314 -12.89 -9.39 5.90
C GLY A 314 -14.05 -8.47 6.27
N GLY A 315 -14.08 -7.30 5.67
CA GLY A 315 -15.17 -6.35 5.81
C GLY A 315 -15.00 -5.13 4.93
N ILE A 316 -15.97 -4.24 5.01
CA ILE A 316 -16.01 -2.98 4.27
C ILE A 316 -15.97 -1.85 5.28
N PHE A 317 -15.07 -0.92 5.07
CA PHE A 317 -15.00 0.35 5.78
C PHE A 317 -15.72 1.46 5.01
N ARG A 318 -16.19 2.45 5.76
CA ARG A 318 -16.72 3.71 5.23
C ARG A 318 -15.99 4.87 5.88
N TYR A 319 -15.43 5.73 5.07
CA TYR A 319 -14.74 6.94 5.50
C TYR A 319 -15.38 8.16 4.85
N GLU A 320 -15.66 9.18 5.62
CA GLU A 320 -16.19 10.45 5.15
C GLU A 320 -15.08 11.52 5.17
N PRO A 321 -14.47 11.86 4.03
CA PRO A 321 -13.28 12.72 4.01
C PRO A 321 -13.51 14.13 4.57
N ARG A 322 -14.74 14.66 4.46
CA ARG A 322 -15.07 16.02 4.95
C ARG A 322 -15.14 16.12 6.46
N THR A 323 -15.61 15.08 7.12
CA THR A 323 -15.78 15.04 8.57
C THR A 323 -14.73 14.20 9.26
N GLN A 324 -13.98 13.39 8.52
CA GLN A 324 -13.03 12.40 8.99
C GLN A 324 -13.68 11.25 9.79
N LYS A 325 -14.99 11.09 9.67
CA LYS A 325 -15.70 10.00 10.33
C LYS A 325 -15.35 8.68 9.65
N PHE A 326 -14.99 7.69 10.46
CA PHE A 326 -14.64 6.35 10.02
C PHE A 326 -15.54 5.32 10.69
N ASP A 327 -16.10 4.40 9.92
CA ASP A 327 -16.95 3.34 10.42
C ASP A 327 -16.61 2.00 9.73
N VAL A 328 -16.84 0.91 10.46
CA VAL A 328 -16.96 -0.42 9.86
C VAL A 328 -18.38 -0.52 9.30
N TYR A 329 -18.49 -0.64 7.99
CA TYR A 329 -19.78 -0.58 7.28
C TYR A 329 -20.46 -1.94 7.22
N VAL A 330 -19.75 -2.96 6.75
CA VAL A 330 -20.26 -4.33 6.61
C VAL A 330 -19.20 -5.33 7.03
N THR A 331 -19.60 -6.33 7.80
CA THR A 331 -18.76 -7.43 8.26
C THR A 331 -19.44 -8.77 8.04
N TYR A 332 -19.61 -9.17 6.79
CA TYR A 332 -20.07 -10.52 6.48
C TYR A 332 -18.93 -11.54 6.63
N GLY A 333 -19.19 -12.79 6.38
CA GLY A 333 -18.18 -13.86 6.42
C GLY A 333 -17.22 -13.82 5.22
N PHE A 334 -16.74 -12.65 4.86
CA PHE A 334 -15.85 -12.47 3.72
C PHE A 334 -14.50 -13.16 3.93
N ALA A 335 -14.04 -13.83 2.88
CA ALA A 335 -12.68 -14.33 2.80
C ALA A 335 -11.77 -13.39 1.99
N ASN A 336 -12.19 -13.04 0.78
CA ASN A 336 -11.47 -12.20 -0.16
C ASN A 336 -12.44 -11.15 -0.73
N PRO A 337 -12.94 -10.19 0.06
CA PRO A 337 -13.81 -9.17 -0.48
C PRO A 337 -13.02 -8.35 -1.51
N HIS A 338 -13.58 -8.25 -2.69
CA HIS A 338 -12.97 -7.55 -3.81
C HIS A 338 -14.06 -7.11 -4.79
N GLY A 339 -14.44 -5.87 -4.69
CA GLY A 339 -15.48 -5.26 -5.50
C GLY A 339 -16.63 -4.73 -4.64
N HIS A 340 -16.94 -3.46 -4.85
CA HIS A 340 -18.07 -2.77 -4.23
C HIS A 340 -18.61 -1.77 -5.25
N VAL A 341 -19.90 -1.78 -5.48
CA VAL A 341 -20.55 -0.88 -6.44
C VAL A 341 -21.88 -0.39 -5.88
N PHE A 342 -22.28 0.79 -6.31
CA PHE A 342 -23.61 1.34 -6.07
C PHE A 342 -24.40 1.33 -7.36
N ASP A 343 -25.65 0.91 -7.30
CA ASP A 343 -26.58 1.09 -8.39
C ASP A 343 -27.08 2.56 -8.45
N ARG A 344 -27.87 2.87 -9.47
CA ARG A 344 -28.43 4.22 -9.65
C ARG A 344 -29.37 4.68 -8.53
N TRP A 345 -29.82 3.77 -7.67
CA TRP A 345 -30.70 4.04 -6.55
C TRP A 345 -29.96 4.15 -5.22
N GLY A 346 -28.64 3.96 -5.24
CA GLY A 346 -27.79 3.93 -4.06
C GLY A 346 -27.80 2.59 -3.33
N GLN A 347 -28.38 1.54 -3.91
CA GLN A 347 -28.24 0.20 -3.38
C GLN A 347 -26.82 -0.31 -3.68
N ASP A 348 -26.12 -0.72 -2.68
CA ASP A 348 -24.77 -1.22 -2.82
C ASP A 348 -24.71 -2.75 -2.88
N ILE A 349 -23.73 -3.21 -3.64
CA ILE A 349 -23.43 -4.63 -3.82
C ILE A 349 -21.94 -4.82 -3.55
N ALA A 350 -21.63 -5.65 -2.58
CA ALA A 350 -20.28 -6.08 -2.26
C ALA A 350 -20.03 -7.49 -2.80
N ILE A 351 -18.80 -7.77 -3.20
CA ILE A 351 -18.43 -9.06 -3.79
C ILE A 351 -17.32 -9.70 -2.96
N ASP A 352 -17.49 -10.97 -2.59
CA ASP A 352 -16.40 -11.81 -2.14
C ASP A 352 -15.84 -12.59 -3.33
N GLY A 353 -14.58 -12.36 -3.67
CA GLY A 353 -13.87 -13.06 -4.73
C GLY A 353 -13.77 -14.58 -4.50
N THR A 354 -13.87 -15.03 -3.25
CA THR A 354 -13.94 -16.45 -2.92
C THR A 354 -15.31 -17.02 -3.25
N GLY A 355 -15.43 -17.65 -4.41
CA GLY A 355 -16.68 -18.20 -4.90
C GLY A 355 -17.54 -17.20 -5.68
N ALA A 356 -17.02 -15.98 -5.94
CA ALA A 356 -17.67 -14.93 -6.73
C ALA A 356 -19.11 -14.64 -6.27
N GLN A 357 -19.32 -14.50 -4.96
CA GLN A 357 -20.63 -14.27 -4.38
C GLN A 357 -20.91 -12.79 -4.20
N PRO A 358 -21.97 -12.26 -4.84
CA PRO A 358 -22.45 -10.92 -4.56
C PRO A 358 -23.31 -10.91 -3.29
N TYR A 359 -23.14 -9.85 -2.50
CA TYR A 359 -23.94 -9.58 -1.30
C TYR A 359 -24.57 -8.19 -1.44
N HIS A 360 -25.82 -8.06 -1.07
CA HIS A 360 -26.37 -6.74 -0.85
C HIS A 360 -25.73 -6.11 0.37
N GLY A 361 -25.41 -4.84 0.28
CA GLY A 361 -25.05 -4.03 1.44
C GLY A 361 -26.22 -3.91 2.41
N PRO A 362 -26.02 -3.34 3.61
CA PRO A 362 -27.06 -3.31 4.62
C PRO A 362 -28.27 -2.51 4.14
N LEU A 363 -29.41 -3.19 4.00
CA LEU A 363 -30.70 -2.58 3.67
C LEU A 363 -31.26 -1.75 4.81
N PHE A 364 -30.95 -2.11 6.07
CA PHE A 364 -31.44 -1.47 7.27
C PHE A 364 -30.32 -1.46 8.30
N SER A 365 -29.61 -0.43 8.48
CA SER A 365 -28.64 -0.29 9.59
C SER A 365 -28.02 -1.62 10.06
N GLY A 366 -27.79 -2.53 9.16
CA GLY A 366 -27.40 -3.91 9.40
C GLY A 366 -25.94 -4.01 9.84
N TYR A 367 -25.59 -3.24 10.84
CA TYR A 367 -24.28 -3.34 11.48
C TYR A 367 -24.13 -4.72 12.11
N LEU A 368 -23.23 -5.51 11.60
CA LEU A 368 -22.84 -6.78 12.21
C LEU A 368 -21.61 -6.52 13.08
N PRO A 369 -21.77 -6.55 14.40
CA PRO A 369 -20.70 -6.15 15.32
C PRO A 369 -19.52 -7.12 15.37
N TYR A 370 -19.69 -8.32 14.83
CA TYR A 370 -18.65 -9.34 14.84
C TYR A 370 -18.31 -9.79 13.43
N PRO A 371 -17.07 -9.58 13.03
CA PRO A 371 -16.58 -10.17 11.80
C PRO A 371 -16.65 -11.69 11.91
N GLN A 372 -17.23 -12.32 10.94
CA GLN A 372 -17.20 -13.77 10.83
C GLN A 372 -15.80 -14.17 10.39
N LYS A 373 -15.21 -15.10 11.14
CA LYS A 373 -13.98 -15.72 10.67
C LYS A 373 -14.30 -16.50 9.40
N HIS A 374 -13.47 -16.35 8.41
CA HIS A 374 -13.49 -17.21 7.26
C HIS A 374 -13.40 -18.67 7.69
N ASN A 375 -14.48 -19.40 7.53
CA ASN A 375 -14.58 -20.83 7.81
C ASN A 375 -14.59 -21.57 6.49
N ARG A 376 -13.45 -22.03 6.06
CA ARG A 376 -13.37 -23.02 4.98
C ARG A 376 -12.22 -23.98 5.21
#